data_c81d9ec28fe48514da1ef4b790fa336d
#
_entry.id   c81d9ec28fe48514da1ef4b790fa336d
#
_cell.length_a   1.000
_cell.length_b   1.000
_cell.length_c   1.000
_cell.angle_alpha   90.00
_cell.angle_beta   90.00
_cell.angle_gamma   90.00
#
_symmetry.space_group_name_H-M   'P 1'
#
loop_
_entity.id
_entity.type
_entity.pdbx_description
1 polymer ?
#
loop_
_entity_poly.entity_id
_entity_poly.type
_entity_poly.pdbx_seq_one_letter_code
_entity_poly.pdbx_strand_id
1 'polypeptide(L)'
;FYEIEDGKIRDKGSNLSLDNVTGGRAVVSGHILTDRSDIFAANERGANYLFKNNDGTFEDLAFDYRVDDVIQNGRGTALSDILYRGRLDIISGNWQGYHRAYVLENNIFKDIGNRKFDKPSRIRTIISADFDNDGYDEVFMNNLAEPNKLFRIKDNGIFKEIILEEGLEYDGYGTGAAVADIDNDGILELLVSRGESKEQPLTLYKATIDKQTKYLRIKPINKFGAPARGATVTLLSNQRKHSKTIDSGSGYLCQMEPVAHYGIRKNEKDFRVEVKWTNGSKDIIKINSLNQTIIVKQKWKEIY
;
A
#
# COMPACT_ATOMS: atom_id res chain seq x y z
N PHE A 1 11.80 -16.91 -3.42
CA PHE A 1 11.15 -16.58 -4.71
C PHE A 1 10.86 -17.87 -5.48
N TYR A 2 9.60 -18.11 -5.81
CA TYR A 2 9.19 -19.33 -6.49
C TYR A 2 8.68 -19.04 -7.90
N GLU A 3 9.06 -19.87 -8.84
CA GLU A 3 8.62 -19.83 -10.24
C GLU A 3 8.00 -21.20 -10.64
N ILE A 4 7.06 -21.15 -11.55
CA ILE A 4 6.47 -22.38 -12.12
C ILE A 4 7.15 -22.65 -13.47
N GLU A 5 7.95 -23.71 -13.53
CA GLU A 5 8.61 -24.22 -14.74
C GLU A 5 8.13 -25.67 -14.99
N ASP A 6 7.64 -25.94 -16.17
CA ASP A 6 7.13 -27.27 -16.58
C ASP A 6 6.11 -27.87 -15.59
N GLY A 7 5.22 -27.01 -15.06
CA GLY A 7 4.21 -27.40 -14.07
C GLY A 7 4.75 -27.70 -12.66
N LYS A 8 6.01 -27.42 -12.38
CA LYS A 8 6.65 -27.63 -11.06
C LYS A 8 7.03 -26.30 -10.44
N ILE A 9 6.82 -26.17 -9.14
CA ILE A 9 7.29 -25.02 -8.36
C ILE A 9 8.79 -25.19 -8.10
N ARG A 10 9.59 -24.19 -8.48
CA ARG A 10 11.03 -24.15 -8.24
C ARG A 10 11.39 -22.91 -7.45
N ASP A 11 12.28 -23.07 -6.47
CA ASP A 11 12.88 -21.93 -5.79
C ASP A 11 13.98 -21.32 -6.66
N LYS A 12 13.84 -20.04 -6.95
CA LYS A 12 14.78 -19.22 -7.72
C LYS A 12 15.46 -18.14 -6.88
N GLY A 13 15.25 -18.14 -5.57
CA GLY A 13 15.76 -17.10 -4.66
C GLY A 13 17.22 -16.81 -4.88
N SER A 14 18.08 -17.82 -4.82
CA SER A 14 19.54 -17.67 -5.02
C SER A 14 19.90 -17.13 -6.40
N ASN A 15 19.23 -17.58 -7.44
CA ASN A 15 19.50 -17.12 -8.81
C ASN A 15 19.16 -15.64 -9.02
N LEU A 16 18.27 -15.10 -8.18
CA LEU A 16 17.76 -13.73 -8.26
C LEU A 16 18.33 -12.82 -7.17
N SER A 17 19.27 -13.34 -6.35
CA SER A 17 19.83 -12.64 -5.17
C SER A 17 18.77 -12.28 -4.12
N LEU A 18 17.80 -13.17 -3.91
CA LEU A 18 16.68 -13.03 -2.96
C LEU A 18 16.65 -14.12 -1.88
N ASP A 19 17.77 -14.81 -1.65
CA ASP A 19 17.91 -15.91 -0.70
C ASP A 19 18.43 -15.48 0.69
N ASN A 20 18.15 -14.25 1.07
CA ASN A 20 18.59 -13.67 2.33
C ASN A 20 17.93 -14.37 3.53
N VAL A 21 18.76 -14.70 4.52
CA VAL A 21 18.30 -15.23 5.81
C VAL A 21 17.95 -14.07 6.73
N THR A 22 16.66 -13.96 7.10
CA THR A 22 16.18 -12.84 7.87
C THR A 22 14.96 -13.19 8.73
N GLY A 23 14.64 -12.32 9.70
CA GLY A 23 13.39 -12.35 10.44
C GLY A 23 12.25 -11.64 9.72
N GLY A 24 12.02 -11.94 8.44
CA GLY A 24 11.02 -11.26 7.59
C GLY A 24 9.62 -11.26 8.20
N ARG A 25 8.95 -10.11 8.16
CA ARG A 25 7.59 -9.92 8.71
C ARG A 25 6.60 -9.37 7.71
N ALA A 26 7.02 -8.41 6.90
CA ALA A 26 6.17 -7.85 5.86
C ALA A 26 6.95 -7.69 4.56
N VAL A 27 6.28 -7.88 3.44
CA VAL A 27 6.82 -7.68 2.10
C VAL A 27 5.78 -6.93 1.29
N VAL A 28 6.21 -5.84 0.66
CA VAL A 28 5.41 -5.11 -0.32
C VAL A 28 6.20 -4.96 -1.62
N SER A 29 5.50 -4.95 -2.74
CA SER A 29 6.11 -4.79 -4.05
C SER A 29 5.36 -3.75 -4.89
N GLY A 30 6.12 -2.98 -5.66
CA GLY A 30 5.57 -1.94 -6.54
C GLY A 30 6.67 -1.17 -7.24
N HIS A 31 6.28 -0.17 -8.03
CA HIS A 31 7.21 0.72 -8.72
C HIS A 31 7.79 1.76 -7.74
N ILE A 32 8.74 1.34 -6.90
CA ILE A 32 9.33 2.17 -5.83
C ILE A 32 10.51 2.98 -6.38
N LEU A 33 11.51 2.30 -6.93
CA LEU A 33 12.73 2.89 -7.48
C LEU A 33 12.75 2.87 -9.01
N THR A 34 12.14 1.84 -9.60
CA THR A 34 12.22 1.57 -11.03
C THR A 34 10.83 1.55 -11.69
N ASP A 35 10.81 1.35 -13.01
CA ASP A 35 9.60 1.08 -13.78
C ASP A 35 9.15 -0.39 -13.72
N ARG A 36 9.75 -1.18 -12.82
CA ARG A 36 9.45 -2.58 -12.53
C ARG A 36 9.03 -2.74 -11.08
N SER A 37 8.56 -3.93 -10.70
CA SER A 37 8.22 -4.21 -9.31
C SER A 37 9.49 -4.41 -8.49
N ASP A 38 9.87 -3.38 -7.74
CA ASP A 38 10.86 -3.44 -6.67
C ASP A 38 10.20 -4.06 -5.42
N ILE A 39 11.00 -4.47 -4.45
CA ILE A 39 10.51 -5.14 -3.23
C ILE A 39 11.05 -4.41 -2.00
N PHE A 40 10.19 -4.05 -1.07
CA PHE A 40 10.59 -3.67 0.28
C PHE A 40 10.18 -4.76 1.26
N ALA A 41 11.12 -5.20 2.10
CA ALA A 41 10.89 -6.21 3.11
C ALA A 41 11.27 -5.68 4.49
N ALA A 42 10.28 -5.61 5.40
CA ALA A 42 10.49 -5.22 6.78
C ALA A 42 10.84 -6.44 7.64
N ASN A 43 11.91 -6.33 8.41
CA ASN A 43 12.47 -7.42 9.19
C ASN A 43 12.38 -7.16 10.69
N GLU A 44 12.15 -8.23 11.44
CA GLU A 44 12.36 -8.28 12.89
C GLU A 44 13.80 -8.71 13.17
N ARG A 45 14.52 -7.98 13.99
CA ARG A 45 15.91 -8.30 14.36
C ARG A 45 16.87 -8.33 13.18
N GLY A 46 17.01 -7.20 12.51
CA GLY A 46 17.92 -7.03 11.39
C GLY A 46 17.50 -5.93 10.46
N ALA A 47 18.35 -5.62 9.49
CA ALA A 47 18.09 -4.60 8.51
C ALA A 47 16.86 -4.94 7.66
N ASN A 48 16.08 -3.93 7.30
CA ASN A 48 15.11 -4.05 6.21
C ASN A 48 15.86 -4.20 4.88
N TYR A 49 15.17 -4.73 3.88
CA TYR A 49 15.70 -4.81 2.52
C TYR A 49 14.89 -3.93 1.57
N LEU A 50 15.58 -3.33 0.61
CA LEU A 50 14.99 -2.64 -0.54
C LEU A 50 15.63 -3.19 -1.82
N PHE A 51 15.01 -4.19 -2.39
CA PHE A 51 15.49 -4.82 -3.60
C PHE A 51 15.04 -4.06 -4.84
N LYS A 52 15.99 -3.43 -5.51
CA LYS A 52 15.81 -2.84 -6.82
C LYS A 52 15.74 -3.95 -7.88
N ASN A 53 14.74 -3.90 -8.73
CA ASN A 53 14.59 -4.82 -9.83
C ASN A 53 15.40 -4.37 -11.05
N ASN A 54 16.49 -5.07 -11.33
CA ASN A 54 17.37 -4.86 -12.48
C ASN A 54 17.05 -5.88 -13.58
N ASP A 55 15.85 -5.75 -14.18
CA ASP A 55 15.36 -6.63 -15.26
C ASP A 55 15.27 -8.13 -14.90
N GLY A 56 14.77 -8.40 -13.69
CA GLY A 56 14.57 -9.76 -13.20
C GLY A 56 15.64 -10.28 -12.26
N THR A 57 16.75 -9.56 -12.07
CA THR A 57 17.69 -9.75 -10.96
C THR A 57 17.51 -8.65 -9.93
N PHE A 58 17.85 -8.91 -8.68
CA PHE A 58 17.61 -7.97 -7.59
C PHE A 58 18.89 -7.56 -6.89
N GLU A 59 18.93 -6.30 -6.47
CA GLU A 59 20.04 -5.71 -5.72
C GLU A 59 19.48 -5.03 -4.48
N ASP A 60 19.99 -5.39 -3.30
CA ASP A 60 19.59 -4.72 -2.06
C ASP A 60 20.27 -3.36 -1.93
N LEU A 61 19.45 -2.32 -1.90
CA LEU A 61 19.87 -0.92 -1.79
C LEU A 61 19.34 -0.26 -0.51
N ALA A 62 18.89 -1.03 0.48
CA ALA A 62 18.26 -0.46 1.68
C ALA A 62 19.19 0.50 2.42
N PHE A 63 20.47 0.15 2.56
CA PHE A 63 21.48 1.00 3.19
C PHE A 63 21.73 2.28 2.39
N ASP A 64 21.95 2.16 1.08
CA ASP A 64 22.25 3.31 0.20
C ASP A 64 21.08 4.30 0.15
N TYR A 65 19.86 3.79 0.22
CA TYR A 65 18.63 4.59 0.25
C TYR A 65 18.14 4.94 1.66
N ARG A 66 18.86 4.51 2.73
CA ARG A 66 18.56 4.82 4.15
C ARG A 66 17.20 4.33 4.64
N VAL A 67 16.82 3.12 4.25
CA VAL A 67 15.59 2.46 4.72
C VAL A 67 15.87 1.13 5.43
N ASP A 68 17.12 0.82 5.67
CA ASP A 68 17.60 -0.39 6.34
C ASP A 68 17.16 -0.50 7.81
N ASP A 69 16.98 0.61 8.53
CA ASP A 69 16.41 0.75 9.90
C ASP A 69 16.80 -0.39 10.87
N VAL A 70 18.08 -0.67 10.95
CA VAL A 70 18.68 -1.87 11.58
C VAL A 70 18.33 -2.09 13.05
N ILE A 71 17.91 -1.05 13.76
CA ILE A 71 17.61 -1.10 15.20
C ILE A 71 16.11 -1.29 15.51
N GLN A 72 15.27 -1.34 14.50
CA GLN A 72 13.82 -1.47 14.66
C GLN A 72 13.37 -2.91 14.40
N ASN A 73 12.18 -3.23 14.85
CA ASN A 73 11.54 -4.52 14.63
C ASN A 73 10.36 -4.34 13.66
N GLY A 74 10.63 -4.44 12.37
CA GLY A 74 9.64 -4.25 11.33
C GLY A 74 8.44 -5.21 11.44
N ARG A 75 7.26 -4.68 11.12
CA ARG A 75 5.97 -5.40 11.06
C ARG A 75 5.22 -4.99 9.80
N GLY A 76 3.97 -4.58 9.93
CA GLY A 76 3.15 -4.17 8.80
C GLY A 76 3.76 -3.04 8.00
N THR A 77 3.68 -3.13 6.67
CA THR A 77 4.13 -2.11 5.72
C THR A 77 3.05 -1.82 4.70
N ALA A 78 3.06 -0.61 4.17
CA ALA A 78 2.21 -0.22 3.03
C ALA A 78 3.00 0.65 2.05
N LEU A 79 2.64 0.59 0.77
CA LEU A 79 3.06 1.58 -0.22
C LEU A 79 1.96 2.63 -0.36
N SER A 80 2.34 3.90 -0.34
CA SER A 80 1.43 5.03 -0.45
C SER A 80 2.11 6.19 -1.17
N ASP A 81 1.38 6.96 -1.96
CA ASP A 81 1.88 8.23 -2.53
C ASP A 81 1.68 9.35 -1.52
N ILE A 82 2.55 9.41 -0.52
CA ILE A 82 2.42 10.29 0.66
C ILE A 82 2.33 11.76 0.29
N LEU A 83 3.00 12.18 -0.78
CA LEU A 83 3.04 13.58 -1.22
C LEU A 83 2.18 13.84 -2.46
N TYR A 84 1.39 12.87 -2.91
CA TYR A 84 0.50 12.99 -4.08
C TYR A 84 1.21 13.46 -5.35
N ARG A 85 2.41 12.91 -5.59
CA ARG A 85 3.30 13.27 -6.71
C ARG A 85 3.26 12.28 -7.87
N GLY A 86 2.49 11.21 -7.75
CA GLY A 86 2.45 10.11 -8.72
C GLY A 86 3.59 9.11 -8.52
N ARG A 87 4.04 8.92 -7.26
CA ARG A 87 5.14 8.05 -6.88
C ARG A 87 4.82 7.32 -5.60
N LEU A 88 5.20 6.04 -5.52
CA LEU A 88 5.04 5.25 -4.30
C LEU A 88 6.18 5.54 -3.31
N ASP A 89 5.79 5.80 -2.09
CA ASP A 89 6.62 5.96 -0.90
C ASP A 89 6.34 4.77 0.05
N ILE A 90 7.12 4.61 1.14
CA ILE A 90 7.05 3.46 2.02
C ILE A 90 6.59 3.90 3.41
N ILE A 91 5.55 3.24 3.94
CA ILE A 91 5.14 3.36 5.33
C ILE A 91 5.48 2.05 6.04
N SER A 92 6.30 2.11 7.08
CA SER A 92 6.76 0.94 7.83
C SER A 92 6.44 1.06 9.32
N GLY A 93 5.70 0.09 9.83
CA GLY A 93 5.40 -0.04 11.26
C GLY A 93 6.43 -0.90 11.95
N ASN A 94 6.86 -0.46 13.13
CA ASN A 94 7.85 -1.13 13.95
C ASN A 94 7.25 -1.57 15.29
N TRP A 95 7.46 -2.83 15.67
CA TRP A 95 6.98 -3.39 16.93
C TRP A 95 7.70 -2.76 18.11
N GLN A 96 6.95 -2.03 18.93
CA GLN A 96 7.46 -1.29 20.10
C GLN A 96 8.61 -0.32 19.74
N GLY A 97 8.70 0.07 18.46
CA GLY A 97 9.69 0.97 17.91
C GLY A 97 9.07 2.13 17.15
N TYR A 98 9.87 3.08 16.73
CA TYR A 98 9.42 4.25 15.99
C TYR A 98 8.93 3.83 14.59
N HIS A 99 7.68 4.17 14.25
CA HIS A 99 7.16 3.96 12.90
C HIS A 99 7.83 4.91 11.91
N ARG A 100 7.83 4.56 10.63
CA ARG A 100 8.50 5.31 9.57
C ARG A 100 7.55 5.66 8.43
N ALA A 101 7.74 6.85 7.89
CA ALA A 101 7.11 7.32 6.66
C ALA A 101 8.22 7.82 5.72
N TYR A 102 8.71 6.94 4.89
CA TYR A 102 9.84 7.19 4.00
C TYR A 102 9.39 7.77 2.67
N VAL A 103 9.83 8.98 2.36
CA VAL A 103 9.59 9.67 1.10
C VAL A 103 10.90 9.82 0.34
N LEU A 104 10.90 9.42 -0.93
CA LEU A 104 12.11 9.50 -1.75
C LEU A 104 12.33 10.92 -2.27
N GLU A 105 13.43 11.56 -1.85
CA GLU A 105 13.88 12.87 -2.32
C GLU A 105 15.37 12.83 -2.65
N ASN A 106 15.74 13.35 -3.82
CA ASN A 106 17.14 13.40 -4.28
C ASN A 106 17.85 12.04 -4.20
N ASN A 107 17.17 10.95 -4.60
CA ASN A 107 17.67 9.56 -4.57
C ASN A 107 17.97 9.00 -3.17
N ILE A 108 17.41 9.57 -2.13
CA ILE A 108 17.52 9.07 -0.75
C ILE A 108 16.15 9.17 -0.11
N PHE A 109 15.74 8.15 0.62
CA PHE A 109 14.52 8.23 1.43
C PHE A 109 14.77 9.08 2.68
N LYS A 110 13.83 9.96 2.95
CA LYS A 110 13.74 10.72 4.19
C LYS A 110 12.55 10.24 4.99
N ASP A 111 12.74 10.01 6.26
CA ASP A 111 11.66 9.78 7.20
C ASP A 111 11.00 11.13 7.52
N ILE A 112 9.72 11.25 7.18
CA ILE A 112 8.91 12.45 7.43
C ILE A 112 7.82 12.21 8.48
N GLY A 113 7.85 11.07 9.17
CA GLY A 113 6.99 10.78 10.30
C GLY A 113 7.04 11.91 11.31
N ASN A 114 5.91 12.27 11.90
CA ASN A 114 5.85 13.24 12.97
C ASN A 114 5.67 12.55 14.33
N ARG A 115 5.93 13.29 15.42
CA ARG A 115 5.90 12.75 16.79
C ARG A 115 4.66 11.93 17.19
N LYS A 116 3.51 12.18 16.56
CA LYS A 116 2.29 11.41 16.83
C LYS A 116 2.27 10.12 16.05
N PHE A 117 2.64 10.20 14.77
CA PHE A 117 2.71 9.06 13.86
C PHE A 117 3.81 8.09 14.28
N ASP A 118 5.02 8.58 14.57
CA ASP A 118 6.19 7.78 14.94
C ASP A 118 6.06 7.07 16.29
N LYS A 119 5.09 7.45 17.12
CA LYS A 119 4.98 6.96 18.49
C LYS A 119 4.95 5.43 18.52
N PRO A 120 5.89 4.78 19.24
CA PRO A 120 5.96 3.33 19.32
C PRO A 120 4.63 2.70 19.74
N SER A 121 4.30 1.57 19.14
CA SER A 121 3.13 0.76 19.49
C SER A 121 3.38 -0.72 19.17
N ARG A 122 2.52 -1.59 19.64
CA ARG A 122 2.55 -3.03 19.29
C ARG A 122 1.85 -3.27 17.97
N ILE A 123 2.33 -2.60 16.94
CA ILE A 123 1.73 -2.64 15.61
C ILE A 123 1.82 -4.04 14.97
N ARG A 124 0.76 -4.41 14.24
CA ARG A 124 0.71 -5.58 13.36
C ARG A 124 0.52 -5.17 11.91
N THR A 125 -0.49 -4.37 11.63
CA THR A 125 -0.90 -4.04 10.26
C THR A 125 -0.88 -2.54 10.05
N ILE A 126 -0.39 -2.13 8.86
CA ILE A 126 -0.58 -0.78 8.31
C ILE A 126 -1.36 -0.89 7.01
N ILE A 127 -2.36 -0.03 6.86
CA ILE A 127 -3.14 0.13 5.63
C ILE A 127 -3.18 1.60 5.26
N SER A 128 -2.98 1.91 3.97
CA SER A 128 -3.19 3.24 3.42
C SER A 128 -4.35 3.20 2.43
N ALA A 129 -5.43 3.93 2.72
CA ALA A 129 -6.62 4.02 1.87
C ALA A 129 -7.39 5.32 2.15
N ASP A 130 -8.17 5.78 1.18
CA ASP A 130 -9.06 6.93 1.31
C ASP A 130 -10.44 6.41 1.78
N PHE A 131 -10.67 6.43 3.09
CA PHE A 131 -11.87 5.84 3.70
C PHE A 131 -13.10 6.74 3.62
N ASP A 132 -12.93 8.06 3.56
CA ASP A 132 -14.02 9.03 3.58
C ASP A 132 -14.24 9.76 2.25
N ASN A 133 -13.54 9.35 1.21
CA ASN A 133 -13.64 9.89 -0.15
C ASN A 133 -13.31 11.39 -0.24
N ASP A 134 -12.47 11.93 0.68
CA ASP A 134 -12.05 13.34 0.62
C ASP A 134 -10.86 13.58 -0.31
N GLY A 135 -10.29 12.51 -0.86
CA GLY A 135 -9.15 12.53 -1.78
C GLY A 135 -7.79 12.57 -1.08
N TYR A 136 -7.75 12.31 0.21
CA TYR A 136 -6.52 12.12 0.99
C TYR A 136 -6.54 10.71 1.59
N ASP A 137 -5.45 9.98 1.44
CA ASP A 137 -5.36 8.67 2.07
C ASP A 137 -5.24 8.79 3.60
N GLU A 138 -5.92 7.92 4.31
CA GLU A 138 -5.68 7.65 5.71
C GLU A 138 -4.76 6.45 5.88
N VAL A 139 -3.99 6.48 6.97
CA VAL A 139 -3.17 5.36 7.43
C VAL A 139 -3.78 4.77 8.69
N PHE A 140 -4.32 3.57 8.57
CA PHE A 140 -4.82 2.79 9.71
C PHE A 140 -3.72 1.90 10.26
N MET A 141 -3.57 1.91 11.59
CA MET A 141 -2.64 1.08 12.34
C MET A 141 -3.40 0.15 13.27
N ASN A 142 -3.35 -1.16 12.98
CA ASN A 142 -3.93 -2.18 13.85
C ASN A 142 -2.89 -2.64 14.87
N ASN A 143 -3.19 -2.44 16.14
CA ASN A 143 -2.30 -2.71 17.25
C ASN A 143 -2.73 -3.93 18.09
N LEU A 144 -1.77 -4.56 18.76
CA LEU A 144 -1.99 -5.68 19.68
C LEU A 144 -2.10 -5.17 21.11
N ALA A 145 -3.26 -5.31 21.74
CA ALA A 145 -3.54 -4.90 23.12
C ALA A 145 -3.17 -3.42 23.41
N GLU A 146 -3.32 -2.59 22.42
CA GLU A 146 -3.17 -1.13 22.48
C GLU A 146 -4.19 -0.50 21.51
N PRO A 147 -4.59 0.78 21.71
CA PRO A 147 -5.52 1.44 20.82
C PRO A 147 -5.04 1.45 19.36
N ASN A 148 -5.93 1.14 18.44
CA ASN A 148 -5.71 1.39 17.03
C ASN A 148 -5.58 2.88 16.76
N LYS A 149 -4.91 3.24 15.66
CA LYS A 149 -4.73 4.65 15.27
C LYS A 149 -5.12 4.84 13.82
N LEU A 150 -5.59 6.05 13.52
CA LEU A 150 -5.89 6.49 12.17
C LEU A 150 -5.27 7.87 11.94
N PHE A 151 -4.56 8.03 10.84
CA PHE A 151 -3.93 9.28 10.45
C PHE A 151 -4.32 9.65 9.03
N ARG A 152 -4.72 10.90 8.79
CA ARG A 152 -4.89 11.46 7.45
C ARG A 152 -3.59 12.03 6.93
N ILE A 153 -3.22 11.70 5.71
CA ILE A 153 -2.05 12.26 5.04
C ILE A 153 -2.46 13.55 4.32
N LYS A 154 -1.85 14.69 4.67
CA LYS A 154 -2.07 15.98 4.01
C LYS A 154 -1.08 16.22 2.87
N ASP A 155 -1.38 17.12 1.95
CA ASP A 155 -0.56 17.44 0.75
C ASP A 155 0.93 17.67 1.03
N ASN A 156 1.27 18.17 2.20
CA ASN A 156 2.64 18.40 2.64
C ASN A 156 3.28 17.22 3.37
N GLY A 157 2.65 16.04 3.34
CA GLY A 157 3.12 14.83 4.03
C GLY A 157 2.92 14.86 5.55
N ILE A 158 2.16 15.79 6.08
CA ILE A 158 1.85 15.81 7.51
C ILE A 158 0.78 14.79 7.83
N PHE A 159 1.10 13.91 8.78
CA PHE A 159 0.16 12.94 9.35
C PHE A 159 -0.66 13.60 10.45
N LYS A 160 -1.96 13.82 10.17
CA LYS A 160 -2.91 14.35 11.15
C LYS A 160 -3.70 13.20 11.76
N GLU A 161 -3.54 12.99 13.05
CA GLU A 161 -4.29 11.98 13.79
C GLU A 161 -5.81 12.28 13.74
N ILE A 162 -6.59 11.26 13.41
CA ILE A 162 -8.05 11.25 13.50
C ILE A 162 -8.40 10.52 14.79
N ILE A 163 -9.14 11.19 15.67
CA ILE A 163 -9.63 10.57 16.90
C ILE A 163 -10.79 9.67 16.54
N LEU A 164 -10.64 8.38 16.80
CA LEU A 164 -11.68 7.38 16.63
C LEU A 164 -12.56 7.37 17.88
N GLU A 165 -13.86 7.46 17.72
CA GLU A 165 -14.84 7.21 18.78
C GLU A 165 -15.06 5.71 18.94
N GLU A 166 -15.14 5.00 17.80
CA GLU A 166 -15.20 3.54 17.70
C GLU A 166 -13.95 3.00 16.99
N GLY A 167 -13.69 1.71 17.10
CA GLY A 167 -12.54 1.08 16.44
C GLY A 167 -11.20 1.26 17.14
N LEU A 168 -11.17 1.88 18.31
CA LEU A 168 -9.95 2.01 19.12
C LEU A 168 -9.48 0.66 19.66
N GLU A 169 -10.41 -0.18 20.11
CA GLU A 169 -10.16 -1.57 20.53
C GLU A 169 -9.04 -1.70 21.57
N TYR A 170 -9.17 -0.98 22.67
CA TYR A 170 -8.15 -0.92 23.74
C TYR A 170 -7.69 -2.29 24.25
N ASP A 171 -8.55 -3.31 24.20
CA ASP A 171 -8.29 -4.69 24.58
C ASP A 171 -8.19 -5.64 23.37
N GLY A 172 -8.13 -5.08 22.14
CA GLY A 172 -8.06 -5.83 20.90
C GLY A 172 -6.70 -6.47 20.69
N TYR A 173 -6.68 -7.78 20.44
CA TYR A 173 -5.46 -8.49 20.00
C TYR A 173 -5.36 -8.43 18.48
N GLY A 174 -5.15 -7.21 17.95
CA GLY A 174 -5.10 -6.93 16.53
C GLY A 174 -4.07 -7.78 15.78
N THR A 175 -4.47 -8.31 14.63
CA THR A 175 -3.62 -9.07 13.72
C THR A 175 -3.63 -8.44 12.34
N GLY A 176 -4.46 -8.93 11.42
CA GLY A 176 -4.63 -8.43 10.09
C GLY A 176 -5.75 -7.40 9.95
N ALA A 177 -5.73 -6.67 8.85
CA ALA A 177 -6.87 -5.88 8.41
C ALA A 177 -6.88 -5.82 6.88
N ALA A 178 -8.05 -5.71 6.27
CA ALA A 178 -8.23 -5.61 4.83
C ALA A 178 -9.26 -4.56 4.47
N VAL A 179 -9.16 -4.02 3.27
CA VAL A 179 -10.03 -2.97 2.75
C VAL A 179 -10.65 -3.40 1.43
N ALA A 180 -11.95 -3.21 1.30
CA ALA A 180 -12.69 -3.39 0.07
C ALA A 180 -13.98 -2.55 0.11
N ASP A 181 -14.55 -2.26 -1.05
CA ASP A 181 -15.91 -1.77 -1.20
C ASP A 181 -16.83 -2.99 -1.40
N ILE A 182 -17.35 -3.50 -0.28
CA ILE A 182 -18.04 -4.81 -0.22
C ILE A 182 -19.46 -4.74 -0.79
N ASP A 183 -20.14 -3.63 -0.57
CA ASP A 183 -21.52 -3.42 -1.03
C ASP A 183 -21.60 -2.61 -2.34
N ASN A 184 -20.48 -2.22 -2.91
CA ASN A 184 -20.31 -1.48 -4.17
C ASN A 184 -21.00 -0.10 -4.16
N ASP A 185 -21.00 0.58 -3.02
CA ASP A 185 -21.50 1.95 -2.91
C ASP A 185 -20.41 3.01 -3.10
N GLY A 186 -19.15 2.58 -3.25
CA GLY A 186 -17.99 3.43 -3.46
C GLY A 186 -17.39 3.99 -2.18
N ILE A 187 -17.79 3.49 -1.02
CA ILE A 187 -17.16 3.77 0.28
C ILE A 187 -16.42 2.52 0.70
N LEU A 188 -15.18 2.67 1.11
CA LEU A 188 -14.37 1.53 1.53
C LEU A 188 -14.75 1.06 2.93
N GLU A 189 -14.97 -0.24 3.10
CA GLU A 189 -15.05 -0.89 4.39
C GLU A 189 -13.68 -1.37 4.85
N LEU A 190 -13.44 -1.26 6.16
CA LEU A 190 -12.27 -1.79 6.85
C LEU A 190 -12.66 -3.01 7.68
N LEU A 191 -12.22 -4.18 7.27
CA LEU A 191 -12.33 -5.42 8.04
C LEU A 191 -11.11 -5.57 8.93
N VAL A 192 -11.31 -5.66 10.25
CA VAL A 192 -10.26 -5.82 11.25
C VAL A 192 -10.32 -7.20 11.85
N SER A 193 -9.21 -7.95 11.75
CA SER A 193 -9.01 -9.23 12.40
C SER A 193 -8.29 -9.08 13.73
N ARG A 194 -8.76 -9.83 14.71
CA ARG A 194 -8.24 -9.89 16.07
C ARG A 194 -8.13 -11.35 16.52
N GLY A 195 -7.56 -11.58 17.69
CA GLY A 195 -7.58 -12.91 18.29
C GLY A 195 -6.24 -13.62 18.31
N GLU A 196 -5.11 -12.92 18.21
CA GLU A 196 -3.78 -13.54 18.24
C GLU A 196 -3.53 -14.35 19.53
N SER A 197 -4.11 -13.93 20.65
CA SER A 197 -3.91 -14.57 21.98
C SER A 197 -5.18 -15.11 22.64
N LYS A 198 -6.34 -14.71 22.14
CA LYS A 198 -7.66 -15.21 22.60
C LYS A 198 -8.70 -14.98 21.49
N GLU A 199 -9.75 -15.77 21.49
CA GLU A 199 -10.88 -15.60 20.57
C GLU A 199 -11.50 -14.20 20.70
N GLN A 200 -11.64 -13.49 19.58
CA GLN A 200 -12.28 -12.19 19.46
C GLN A 200 -13.01 -12.07 18.13
N PRO A 201 -14.12 -11.32 18.06
CA PRO A 201 -14.88 -11.19 16.82
C PRO A 201 -14.14 -10.40 15.75
N LEU A 202 -14.40 -10.70 14.48
CA LEU A 202 -14.09 -9.81 13.37
C LEU A 202 -14.95 -8.55 13.47
N THR A 203 -14.40 -7.42 13.09
CA THR A 203 -15.16 -6.16 13.05
C THR A 203 -15.05 -5.54 11.67
N LEU A 204 -16.17 -5.08 11.16
CA LEU A 204 -16.27 -4.35 9.90
C LEU A 204 -16.64 -2.89 10.21
N TYR A 205 -15.80 -1.97 9.77
CA TYR A 205 -16.01 -0.53 9.92
C TYR A 205 -16.28 0.09 8.56
N LYS A 206 -17.14 1.08 8.53
CA LYS A 206 -17.43 1.93 7.38
C LYS A 206 -17.45 3.38 7.82
N ALA A 207 -16.81 4.26 7.06
CA ALA A 207 -16.84 5.68 7.36
C ALA A 207 -18.23 6.28 7.12
N THR A 208 -18.64 7.16 8.01
CA THR A 208 -19.78 8.04 7.72
C THR A 208 -19.29 9.23 6.92
N ILE A 209 -19.71 9.31 5.66
CA ILE A 209 -19.23 10.31 4.71
C ILE A 209 -20.34 11.31 4.34
N ASP A 210 -19.93 12.48 3.84
CA ASP A 210 -20.84 13.43 3.19
C ASP A 210 -21.37 12.81 1.88
N LYS A 211 -22.67 12.86 1.67
CA LYS A 211 -23.33 12.38 0.43
C LYS A 211 -22.84 13.10 -0.85
N GLN A 212 -22.15 14.21 -0.73
CA GLN A 212 -21.60 14.96 -1.85
C GLN A 212 -20.19 14.49 -2.27
N THR A 213 -19.55 13.63 -1.50
CA THR A 213 -18.25 13.09 -1.88
C THR A 213 -18.35 12.25 -3.16
N LYS A 214 -17.28 12.24 -3.93
CA LYS A 214 -17.19 11.49 -5.19
C LYS A 214 -16.00 10.57 -5.15
N TYR A 215 -16.07 9.52 -5.95
CA TYR A 215 -15.00 8.54 -6.06
C TYR A 215 -14.74 8.10 -7.49
N LEU A 216 -13.59 7.48 -7.70
CA LEU A 216 -13.23 6.76 -8.90
C LEU A 216 -12.49 5.47 -8.51
N ARG A 217 -12.93 4.35 -9.06
CA ARG A 217 -12.30 3.05 -8.83
C ARG A 217 -11.79 2.47 -10.14
N ILE A 218 -10.56 1.99 -10.15
CA ILE A 218 -9.91 1.43 -11.33
C ILE A 218 -9.51 -0.01 -11.03
N LYS A 219 -10.07 -0.93 -11.82
CA LYS A 219 -9.78 -2.38 -11.73
C LYS A 219 -8.96 -2.81 -12.96
N PRO A 220 -7.64 -2.83 -12.87
CA PRO A 220 -6.81 -3.28 -13.98
C PRO A 220 -6.83 -4.81 -14.07
N ILE A 221 -7.02 -5.31 -15.28
CA ILE A 221 -7.05 -6.73 -15.62
C ILE A 221 -5.91 -7.01 -16.60
N ASN A 222 -5.08 -7.98 -16.30
CA ASN A 222 -3.98 -8.38 -17.17
C ASN A 222 -4.48 -9.05 -18.46
N LYS A 223 -3.58 -9.27 -19.39
CA LYS A 223 -3.89 -9.89 -20.69
C LYS A 223 -4.49 -11.30 -20.61
N PHE A 224 -4.38 -11.96 -19.45
CA PHE A 224 -4.93 -13.29 -19.22
C PHE A 224 -6.30 -13.26 -18.53
N GLY A 225 -6.85 -12.07 -18.23
CA GLY A 225 -8.17 -11.92 -17.59
C GLY A 225 -8.14 -11.93 -16.06
N ALA A 226 -6.96 -12.00 -15.44
CA ALA A 226 -6.80 -11.94 -13.98
C ALA A 226 -6.53 -10.50 -13.50
N PRO A 227 -6.77 -10.17 -12.21
CA PRO A 227 -6.34 -8.91 -11.63
C PRO A 227 -4.86 -8.65 -11.88
N ALA A 228 -4.52 -7.45 -12.34
CA ALA A 228 -3.16 -7.08 -12.72
C ALA A 228 -2.31 -6.74 -11.49
N ARG A 229 -2.04 -7.72 -10.64
CA ARG A 229 -1.20 -7.53 -9.44
C ARG A 229 0.20 -7.09 -9.84
N GLY A 230 0.74 -6.12 -9.09
CA GLY A 230 1.99 -5.44 -9.41
C GLY A 230 1.84 -4.25 -10.35
N ALA A 231 0.67 -4.04 -10.97
CA ALA A 231 0.42 -2.83 -11.73
C ALA A 231 0.31 -1.61 -10.81
N THR A 232 0.76 -0.45 -11.30
CA THR A 232 0.54 0.84 -10.63
C THR A 232 -0.49 1.64 -11.42
N VAL A 233 -1.48 2.15 -10.71
CA VAL A 233 -2.51 3.04 -11.24
C VAL A 233 -2.23 4.43 -10.72
N THR A 234 -2.23 5.44 -11.60
CA THR A 234 -2.02 6.83 -11.22
C THR A 234 -3.19 7.70 -11.69
N LEU A 235 -3.90 8.28 -10.75
CA LEU A 235 -4.87 9.35 -11.03
C LEU A 235 -4.10 10.64 -11.33
N LEU A 236 -4.41 11.27 -12.46
CA LEU A 236 -3.88 12.55 -12.89
C LEU A 236 -5.03 13.55 -12.95
N SER A 237 -4.88 14.68 -12.28
CA SER A 237 -5.87 15.75 -12.27
C SER A 237 -5.20 17.13 -12.32
N ASN A 238 -6.01 18.20 -12.27
CA ASN A 238 -5.51 19.55 -12.13
C ASN A 238 -4.92 19.87 -10.74
N GLN A 239 -5.11 19.00 -9.74
CA GLN A 239 -4.66 19.23 -8.37
C GLN A 239 -3.52 18.30 -7.94
N ARG A 240 -3.48 17.06 -8.45
CA ARG A 240 -2.51 16.05 -7.99
C ARG A 240 -2.21 14.99 -9.04
N LYS A 241 -1.14 14.24 -8.75
CA LYS A 241 -0.92 12.90 -9.24
C LYS A 241 -1.00 11.97 -8.04
N HIS A 242 -1.79 10.92 -8.11
CA HIS A 242 -1.94 10.01 -6.98
C HIS A 242 -1.80 8.57 -7.45
N SER A 243 -0.72 7.91 -7.04
CA SER A 243 -0.40 6.54 -7.41
C SER A 243 -0.81 5.54 -6.35
N LYS A 244 -1.39 4.43 -6.81
CA LYS A 244 -1.70 3.25 -5.99
C LYS A 244 -1.20 1.99 -6.68
N THR A 245 -0.65 1.05 -5.92
CA THR A 245 -0.27 -0.26 -6.45
C THR A 245 -1.42 -1.25 -6.30
N ILE A 246 -1.57 -2.13 -7.28
CA ILE A 246 -2.45 -3.31 -7.17
C ILE A 246 -1.61 -4.41 -6.55
N ASP A 247 -1.56 -4.42 -5.24
CA ASP A 247 -0.69 -5.35 -4.53
C ASP A 247 -1.28 -6.77 -4.39
N SER A 248 -0.46 -7.69 -3.96
CA SER A 248 -0.84 -9.08 -3.70
C SER A 248 -1.00 -9.40 -2.22
N GLY A 249 -0.72 -8.43 -1.36
CA GLY A 249 -0.87 -8.55 0.07
C GLY A 249 -0.21 -7.38 0.77
N SER A 250 -0.98 -6.46 1.32
CA SER A 250 -0.51 -5.36 2.17
C SER A 250 -0.93 -5.56 3.62
N GLY A 251 -0.25 -4.87 4.51
CA GLY A 251 -0.49 -5.03 5.93
C GLY A 251 0.21 -6.28 6.50
N TYR A 252 -0.49 -7.01 7.35
CA TYR A 252 -0.01 -8.22 8.01
C TYR A 252 -1.03 -9.33 7.82
N LEU A 253 -0.63 -10.42 7.14
CA LEU A 253 -1.48 -11.58 6.84
C LEU A 253 -2.80 -11.23 6.15
N CYS A 254 -2.80 -10.22 5.29
CA CYS A 254 -4.00 -9.76 4.60
C CYS A 254 -3.79 -9.54 3.10
N GLN A 255 -4.91 -9.37 2.42
CA GLN A 255 -4.95 -9.04 1.01
C GLN A 255 -6.09 -8.07 0.75
N MET A 256 -5.77 -6.97 0.09
CA MET A 256 -6.76 -5.97 -0.32
C MET A 256 -7.50 -6.40 -1.59
N GLU A 257 -8.64 -5.80 -1.84
CA GLU A 257 -9.26 -5.94 -3.15
C GLU A 257 -8.33 -5.37 -4.25
N PRO A 258 -8.25 -6.00 -5.44
CA PRO A 258 -7.33 -5.57 -6.50
C PRO A 258 -7.88 -4.39 -7.30
N VAL A 259 -8.18 -3.29 -6.62
CA VAL A 259 -8.77 -2.08 -7.18
C VAL A 259 -8.04 -0.85 -6.61
N ALA A 260 -7.66 0.07 -7.48
CA ALA A 260 -7.18 1.38 -7.05
C ALA A 260 -8.39 2.29 -6.81
N HIS A 261 -8.62 2.67 -5.57
CA HIS A 261 -9.72 3.53 -5.15
C HIS A 261 -9.20 4.94 -4.88
N TYR A 262 -9.94 5.95 -5.35
CA TYR A 262 -9.63 7.36 -5.17
C TYR A 262 -10.90 8.12 -4.79
N GLY A 263 -10.93 8.73 -3.64
CA GLY A 263 -11.84 9.83 -3.37
C GLY A 263 -11.45 11.07 -4.19
N ILE A 264 -12.36 11.97 -4.42
CA ILE A 264 -12.18 13.13 -5.29
C ILE A 264 -12.24 14.41 -4.46
N ARG A 265 -11.19 15.20 -4.52
CA ARG A 265 -11.06 16.48 -3.80
C ARG A 265 -12.05 17.51 -4.32
N LYS A 266 -12.40 18.45 -3.47
CA LYS A 266 -13.25 19.59 -3.87
C LYS A 266 -12.62 20.38 -5.01
N ASN A 267 -13.40 20.65 -6.07
CA ASN A 267 -12.97 21.36 -7.29
C ASN A 267 -11.90 20.65 -8.13
N GLU A 268 -11.62 19.39 -7.85
CA GLU A 268 -10.72 18.56 -8.66
C GLU A 268 -11.39 18.21 -9.99
N LYS A 269 -10.65 18.29 -11.09
CA LYS A 269 -11.13 18.11 -12.47
C LYS A 269 -10.02 17.66 -13.43
N ASP A 270 -10.39 17.47 -14.71
CA ASP A 270 -9.46 17.10 -15.79
C ASP A 270 -8.83 15.72 -15.58
N PHE A 271 -9.66 14.75 -15.19
CA PHE A 271 -9.21 13.42 -14.78
C PHE A 271 -8.70 12.59 -15.95
N ARG A 272 -7.52 12.03 -15.76
CA ARG A 272 -6.95 10.94 -16.55
C ARG A 272 -6.41 9.88 -15.59
N VAL A 273 -6.34 8.65 -16.06
CA VAL A 273 -5.72 7.55 -15.31
C VAL A 273 -4.64 6.93 -16.17
N GLU A 274 -3.44 6.84 -15.65
CA GLU A 274 -2.36 6.03 -16.19
C GLU A 274 -2.35 4.67 -15.48
N VAL A 275 -2.37 3.58 -16.24
CA VAL A 275 -2.11 2.24 -15.73
C VAL A 275 -0.76 1.79 -16.26
N LYS A 276 0.20 1.60 -15.35
CA LYS A 276 1.52 1.04 -15.64
C LYS A 276 1.49 -0.44 -15.32
N TRP A 277 1.68 -1.25 -16.32
CA TRP A 277 1.66 -2.71 -16.24
C TRP A 277 3.01 -3.27 -15.79
N THR A 278 3.01 -4.48 -15.24
CA THR A 278 4.24 -5.15 -14.75
C THR A 278 5.30 -5.39 -15.82
N ASN A 279 4.93 -5.41 -17.10
CA ASN A 279 5.86 -5.49 -18.23
C ASN A 279 6.41 -4.12 -18.67
N GLY A 280 6.17 -3.05 -17.90
CA GLY A 280 6.61 -1.68 -18.18
C GLY A 280 5.78 -0.92 -19.22
N SER A 281 4.81 -1.57 -19.89
CA SER A 281 3.91 -0.85 -20.80
C SER A 281 2.91 0.02 -20.02
N LYS A 282 2.34 1.03 -20.70
CA LYS A 282 1.41 1.98 -20.08
C LYS A 282 0.19 2.17 -20.96
N ASP A 283 -0.96 2.33 -20.30
CA ASP A 283 -2.20 2.81 -20.90
C ASP A 283 -2.66 4.07 -20.19
N ILE A 284 -3.14 5.07 -20.95
CA ILE A 284 -3.72 6.30 -20.41
C ILE A 284 -5.15 6.40 -20.90
N ILE A 285 -6.08 6.58 -19.98
CA ILE A 285 -7.50 6.76 -20.24
C ILE A 285 -7.99 8.12 -19.72
N LYS A 286 -8.85 8.79 -20.48
CA LYS A 286 -9.57 9.99 -20.03
C LYS A 286 -10.81 9.56 -19.26
N ILE A 287 -11.06 10.19 -18.15
CA ILE A 287 -12.22 9.92 -17.30
C ILE A 287 -13.28 11.00 -17.55
N ASN A 288 -14.45 10.59 -17.98
CA ASN A 288 -15.55 11.49 -18.32
C ASN A 288 -16.65 11.56 -17.22
N SER A 289 -16.69 10.57 -16.34
CA SER A 289 -17.65 10.51 -15.23
C SER A 289 -17.00 9.89 -13.99
N LEU A 290 -17.52 10.26 -12.83
CA LEU A 290 -17.11 9.77 -11.51
C LEU A 290 -18.15 8.82 -10.93
N ASN A 291 -17.96 8.37 -9.69
CA ASN A 291 -18.83 7.45 -8.96
C ASN A 291 -19.04 6.13 -9.71
N GLN A 292 -17.96 5.54 -10.17
CA GLN A 292 -17.97 4.28 -10.92
C GLN A 292 -16.67 3.48 -10.77
N THR A 293 -16.77 2.20 -11.06
CA THR A 293 -15.62 1.31 -11.23
C THR A 293 -15.34 1.10 -12.72
N ILE A 294 -14.14 1.43 -13.17
CA ILE A 294 -13.69 1.26 -14.56
C ILE A 294 -12.76 0.06 -14.64
N ILE A 295 -13.09 -0.90 -15.50
CA ILE A 295 -12.22 -2.03 -15.81
C ILE A 295 -11.29 -1.63 -16.94
N VAL A 296 -9.97 -1.67 -16.69
CA VAL A 296 -8.94 -1.41 -17.69
C VAL A 296 -8.25 -2.72 -18.02
N LYS A 297 -8.37 -3.16 -19.28
CA LYS A 297 -7.76 -4.43 -19.74
C LYS A 297 -6.45 -4.17 -20.45
N GLN A 298 -5.39 -4.87 -20.05
CA GLN A 298 -4.10 -4.86 -20.75
C GLN A 298 -4.26 -5.40 -22.16
N LYS A 299 -3.84 -4.62 -23.15
CA LYS A 299 -3.86 -5.05 -24.56
C LYS A 299 -2.72 -6.02 -24.85
N TRP A 300 -2.96 -6.99 -25.70
CA TRP A 300 -1.90 -7.75 -26.33
C TRP A 300 -1.09 -6.80 -27.22
N LYS A 301 0.21 -6.64 -26.94
CA LYS A 301 1.10 -6.10 -27.97
C LYS A 301 1.52 -7.27 -28.86
N GLU A 302 1.15 -7.23 -30.12
CA GLU A 302 1.76 -8.10 -31.11
C GLU A 302 3.25 -7.75 -31.15
N ILE A 303 4.08 -8.72 -30.79
CA ILE A 303 5.54 -8.61 -30.97
C ILE A 303 5.75 -9.03 -32.45
N TYR A 304 5.89 -8.05 -33.33
CA TYR A 304 6.35 -8.26 -34.67
C TYR A 304 7.87 -8.36 -34.71
#